data_50f0eeea1701e24f83d97f1f7521721e
#
_entry.id   50f0eeea1701e24f83d97f1f7521721e
#
_cell.length_a   1.000
_cell.length_b   1.000
_cell.length_c   1.000
_cell.angle_alpha   90.00
_cell.angle_beta   90.00
_cell.angle_gamma   90.00
#
_symmetry.space_group_name_H-M   'P 1'
#
loop_
_entity.id
_entity.type
_entity.pdbx_description
1 polymer ?
#
loop_
_entity_poly.entity_id
_entity_poly.type
_entity_poly.pdbx_seq_one_letter_code
_entity_poly.pdbx_strand_id
1 'polypeptide(L)'
;TVKVLNRYDFFIEMRGEKELKKRSFGIICFLFLIFTMCSSSVWAASYVKASNTTVSITSKKHGWVKRGKDYYFYNSKGKLLWGKITYKGQRYYSTKNGKRYTGWLKSGGKRYYYNRKNGIMFRNRWATGTKYSYYFNKSGVAIANRWLSYGGKRYYFLSNSRMATGWQKIGEYRYYFDKKTGALYTTAWVGKYY
;
A
#
# COMPACT_ATOMS: atom_id res chain seq x y z
N THR A 1 -34.12 -7.53 4.13
CA THR A 1 -32.85 -8.04 3.53
C THR A 1 -32.53 -7.14 2.35
N VAL A 2 -31.58 -6.21 2.50
CA VAL A 2 -31.18 -5.31 1.42
C VAL A 2 -30.20 -6.08 0.53
N LYS A 3 -30.60 -6.37 -0.70
CA LYS A 3 -29.76 -6.99 -1.73
C LYS A 3 -28.82 -5.92 -2.28
N VAL A 4 -27.52 -6.09 -2.07
CA VAL A 4 -26.50 -5.22 -2.67
C VAL A 4 -26.32 -5.63 -4.12
N LEU A 5 -26.86 -4.82 -5.04
CA LEU A 5 -26.70 -5.03 -6.48
C LEU A 5 -25.29 -4.63 -6.92
N ASN A 6 -24.70 -5.42 -7.81
CA ASN A 6 -23.39 -5.15 -8.40
C ASN A 6 -23.52 -4.01 -9.44
N ARG A 7 -22.41 -3.35 -9.77
CA ARG A 7 -22.35 -2.19 -10.68
C ARG A 7 -22.96 -2.47 -12.07
N TYR A 8 -22.93 -3.72 -12.52
CA TYR A 8 -23.51 -4.15 -13.78
C TYR A 8 -25.04 -4.29 -13.72
N ASP A 9 -25.57 -4.74 -12.58
CA ASP A 9 -27.02 -4.89 -12.39
C ASP A 9 -27.71 -3.51 -12.39
N PHE A 10 -27.04 -2.48 -11.84
CA PHE A 10 -27.54 -1.11 -11.85
C PHE A 10 -27.69 -0.53 -13.27
N PHE A 11 -26.75 -0.82 -14.18
CA PHE A 11 -26.84 -0.33 -15.56
C PHE A 11 -27.93 -1.03 -16.38
N ILE A 12 -28.21 -2.29 -16.12
CA ILE A 12 -29.27 -3.05 -16.78
C ILE A 12 -30.64 -2.53 -16.32
N GLU A 13 -30.79 -2.27 -15.04
CA GLU A 13 -32.02 -1.76 -14.45
C GLU A 13 -32.34 -0.33 -14.95
N MET A 14 -31.34 0.54 -15.05
CA MET A 14 -31.49 1.87 -15.64
C MET A 14 -31.84 1.85 -17.11
N ARG A 15 -31.38 0.85 -17.86
CA ARG A 15 -31.74 0.68 -19.28
C ARG A 15 -33.18 0.19 -19.45
N GLY A 16 -33.62 -0.71 -18.57
CA GLY A 16 -35.01 -1.19 -18.53
C GLY A 16 -36.00 -0.07 -18.19
N GLU A 17 -35.68 0.79 -17.22
CA GLU A 17 -36.55 1.91 -16.83
C GLU A 17 -36.70 2.97 -17.95
N LYS A 18 -35.65 3.25 -18.72
CA LYS A 18 -35.74 4.21 -19.84
C LYS A 18 -36.65 3.70 -20.97
N GLU A 19 -36.64 2.41 -21.27
CA GLU A 19 -37.53 1.83 -22.28
C GLU A 19 -38.98 1.73 -21.77
N LEU A 20 -39.22 1.41 -20.51
CA LEU A 20 -40.55 1.41 -19.91
C LEU A 20 -41.17 2.81 -19.85
N LYS A 21 -40.37 3.86 -19.56
CA LYS A 21 -40.86 5.25 -19.58
C LYS A 21 -41.26 5.70 -20.97
N LYS A 22 -40.56 5.26 -22.02
CA LYS A 22 -40.97 5.60 -23.40
C LYS A 22 -42.30 4.98 -23.82
N ARG A 23 -42.62 3.76 -23.36
CA ARG A 23 -43.92 3.11 -23.67
C ARG A 23 -45.07 3.64 -22.80
N SER A 24 -44.79 4.04 -21.58
CA SER A 24 -45.79 4.58 -20.65
C SER A 24 -46.23 6.02 -21.01
N PHE A 25 -45.33 6.84 -21.59
CA PHE A 25 -45.66 8.22 -21.98
C PHE A 25 -46.72 8.30 -23.11
N GLY A 26 -46.76 7.31 -24.00
CA GLY A 26 -47.79 7.24 -25.08
C GLY A 26 -49.17 6.86 -24.56
N ILE A 27 -49.26 6.09 -23.49
CA ILE A 27 -50.54 5.59 -22.93
C ILE A 27 -51.14 6.62 -21.95
N ILE A 28 -50.32 7.35 -21.21
CA ILE A 28 -50.79 8.38 -20.26
C ILE A 28 -51.34 9.61 -20.96
N CYS A 29 -50.83 9.97 -22.13
CA CYS A 29 -51.41 11.08 -22.93
C CYS A 29 -52.79 10.76 -23.48
N PHE A 30 -53.12 9.47 -23.73
CA PHE A 30 -54.44 9.10 -24.28
C PHE A 30 -55.52 9.02 -23.23
N LEU A 31 -55.19 8.80 -21.96
CA LEU A 31 -56.16 8.76 -20.85
C LEU A 31 -56.44 10.16 -20.24
N PHE A 32 -55.63 11.19 -20.53
CA PHE A 32 -55.87 12.52 -20.02
C PHE A 32 -56.87 13.38 -20.82
N LEU A 33 -57.26 12.90 -22.03
CA LEU A 33 -58.23 13.61 -22.89
C LEU A 33 -59.70 13.19 -22.63
N ILE A 34 -59.97 12.23 -21.76
CA ILE A 34 -61.35 11.76 -21.51
C ILE A 34 -61.89 12.22 -20.12
N PHE A 35 -61.07 12.90 -19.29
CA PHE A 35 -61.50 13.23 -17.90
C PHE A 35 -61.61 14.76 -17.59
N THR A 36 -61.93 15.56 -18.63
CA THR A 36 -62.17 16.99 -18.40
C THR A 36 -63.63 17.41 -18.37
N MET A 37 -64.48 16.58 -17.80
CA MET A 37 -65.84 17.02 -17.43
C MET A 37 -66.36 16.21 -16.23
N CYS A 38 -65.96 16.61 -14.97
CA CYS A 38 -66.84 16.55 -13.84
C CYS A 38 -66.21 17.23 -12.58
N SER A 39 -66.90 18.33 -12.17
CA SER A 39 -67.04 18.91 -10.81
C SER A 39 -65.85 18.93 -9.83
N SER A 40 -65.47 20.14 -9.56
CA SER A 40 -64.95 20.69 -8.31
C SER A 40 -64.99 19.80 -7.07
N SER A 41 -63.87 19.20 -6.73
CA SER A 41 -63.49 18.90 -5.34
C SER A 41 -61.99 19.08 -5.20
N VAL A 42 -61.64 19.98 -4.27
CA VAL A 42 -60.28 20.38 -3.96
C VAL A 42 -59.55 19.19 -3.36
N TRP A 43 -58.76 18.50 -4.18
CA TRP A 43 -57.71 17.61 -3.65
C TRP A 43 -56.46 18.45 -3.43
N ALA A 44 -56.22 18.85 -2.16
CA ALA A 44 -54.93 19.32 -1.77
C ALA A 44 -53.93 18.22 -1.93
N ALA A 45 -53.26 18.18 -3.10
CA ALA A 45 -52.10 17.37 -3.27
C ALA A 45 -51.02 17.88 -2.32
N SER A 46 -50.85 17.19 -1.21
CA SER A 46 -49.67 17.37 -0.38
C SER A 46 -48.45 17.04 -1.21
N TYR A 47 -47.81 18.06 -1.75
CA TYR A 47 -46.55 17.94 -2.44
C TYR A 47 -45.51 17.57 -1.38
N VAL A 48 -45.22 16.27 -1.23
CA VAL A 48 -44.07 15.82 -0.46
C VAL A 48 -42.86 16.28 -1.25
N LYS A 49 -42.31 17.41 -0.86
CA LYS A 49 -41.03 17.92 -1.31
C LYS A 49 -40.04 16.81 -0.94
N ALA A 50 -39.70 15.94 -1.90
CA ALA A 50 -38.61 15.03 -1.72
C ALA A 50 -37.37 15.87 -1.44
N SER A 51 -36.98 15.92 -0.17
CA SER A 51 -35.69 16.49 0.20
C SER A 51 -34.65 15.69 -0.56
N ASN A 52 -33.95 16.34 -1.47
CA ASN A 52 -32.75 15.81 -2.09
C ASN A 52 -31.68 15.63 -1.01
N THR A 53 -31.89 14.65 -0.14
CA THR A 53 -30.82 14.14 0.71
C THR A 53 -29.93 13.37 -0.23
N THR A 54 -28.95 14.06 -0.82
CA THR A 54 -27.83 13.43 -1.48
C THR A 54 -27.12 12.63 -0.40
N VAL A 55 -27.49 11.35 -0.28
CA VAL A 55 -26.70 10.39 0.52
C VAL A 55 -25.39 10.27 -0.23
N SER A 56 -24.44 11.14 0.10
CA SER A 56 -23.06 10.96 -0.32
C SER A 56 -22.56 9.69 0.36
N ILE A 57 -22.65 8.57 -0.34
CA ILE A 57 -21.96 7.34 0.02
C ILE A 57 -20.48 7.65 -0.15
N THR A 58 -19.88 8.29 0.83
CA THR A 58 -18.43 8.40 0.93
C THR A 58 -17.94 7.00 1.19
N SER A 59 -17.54 6.31 0.12
CA SER A 59 -16.87 5.02 0.24
C SER A 59 -15.67 5.25 1.15
N LYS A 60 -15.69 4.66 2.35
CA LYS A 60 -14.60 4.82 3.32
C LYS A 60 -13.31 4.42 2.64
N LYS A 61 -12.44 5.40 2.36
CA LYS A 61 -11.15 5.16 1.74
C LYS A 61 -10.38 4.13 2.57
N HIS A 62 -9.98 3.04 1.94
CA HIS A 62 -9.29 1.92 2.56
C HIS A 62 -7.96 1.69 1.82
N GLY A 63 -6.89 1.35 2.56
CA GLY A 63 -5.55 1.21 2.02
C GLY A 63 -4.75 2.51 2.02
N TRP A 64 -3.78 2.61 1.13
CA TRP A 64 -2.93 3.81 1.00
C TRP A 64 -3.66 4.92 0.26
N VAL A 65 -3.85 6.04 0.92
CA VAL A 65 -4.47 7.26 0.39
C VAL A 65 -3.43 8.35 0.29
N LYS A 66 -3.27 8.95 -0.90
CA LYS A 66 -2.39 10.11 -1.13
C LYS A 66 -3.08 11.38 -0.65
N ARG A 67 -2.35 12.20 0.12
CA ARG A 67 -2.76 13.55 0.55
C ARG A 67 -1.57 14.50 0.32
N GLY A 68 -1.67 15.36 -0.64
CA GLY A 68 -0.54 16.17 -1.10
C GLY A 68 0.63 15.30 -1.55
N LYS A 69 1.82 15.51 -0.98
CA LYS A 69 3.03 14.71 -1.24
C LYS A 69 3.12 13.42 -0.41
N ASP A 70 2.24 13.20 0.55
CA ASP A 70 2.32 12.13 1.53
C ASP A 70 1.25 11.05 1.33
N TYR A 71 1.49 9.87 1.90
CA TYR A 71 0.58 8.74 1.87
C TYR A 71 0.20 8.33 3.29
N TYR A 72 -1.06 7.99 3.50
CA TYR A 72 -1.66 7.60 4.77
C TYR A 72 -2.42 6.30 4.62
N PHE A 73 -2.36 5.41 5.62
CA PHE A 73 -3.03 4.12 5.54
C PHE A 73 -4.29 4.08 6.37
N TYR A 74 -5.40 3.72 5.73
CA TYR A 74 -6.70 3.54 6.39
C TYR A 74 -7.11 2.06 6.35
N ASN A 75 -7.65 1.55 7.47
CA ASN A 75 -8.21 0.21 7.50
C ASN A 75 -9.61 0.17 6.83
N SER A 76 -10.23 -1.03 6.75
CA SER A 76 -11.56 -1.22 6.16
C SER A 76 -12.67 -0.40 6.85
N LYS A 77 -12.48 -0.05 8.13
CA LYS A 77 -13.39 0.83 8.87
C LYS A 77 -13.14 2.33 8.64
N GLY A 78 -12.18 2.69 7.77
CA GLY A 78 -11.78 4.07 7.50
C GLY A 78 -10.97 4.73 8.63
N LYS A 79 -10.45 3.94 9.60
CA LYS A 79 -9.58 4.43 10.66
C LYS A 79 -8.14 4.55 10.17
N LEU A 80 -7.49 5.69 10.43
CA LEU A 80 -6.07 5.90 10.17
C LEU A 80 -5.23 4.96 11.04
N LEU A 81 -4.30 4.23 10.43
CA LEU A 81 -3.36 3.35 11.13
C LEU A 81 -1.95 3.92 11.14
N TRP A 82 -1.20 3.60 12.19
CA TRP A 82 0.20 3.93 12.35
C TRP A 82 1.01 2.72 12.87
N GLY A 83 2.35 2.80 12.79
CA GLY A 83 3.23 1.71 13.17
C GLY A 83 3.45 0.72 12.02
N LYS A 84 3.56 -0.57 12.35
CA LYS A 84 3.79 -1.66 11.38
C LYS A 84 2.49 -1.98 10.64
N ILE A 85 2.54 -1.94 9.31
CA ILE A 85 1.39 -2.19 8.44
C ILE A 85 1.74 -3.30 7.46
N THR A 86 0.86 -4.29 7.34
CA THR A 86 0.92 -5.30 6.27
C THR A 86 -0.24 -5.04 5.31
N TYR A 87 0.06 -4.87 4.03
CA TYR A 87 -0.95 -4.60 3.00
C TYR A 87 -0.53 -5.26 1.69
N LYS A 88 -1.42 -6.05 1.09
CA LYS A 88 -1.17 -6.82 -0.14
C LYS A 88 0.14 -7.62 -0.08
N GLY A 89 0.39 -8.33 1.03
CA GLY A 89 1.59 -9.15 1.25
C GLY A 89 2.89 -8.37 1.51
N GLN A 90 2.85 -7.03 1.40
CA GLN A 90 4.01 -6.17 1.64
C GLN A 90 3.98 -5.55 3.03
N ARG A 91 5.16 -5.27 3.59
CA ARG A 91 5.30 -4.62 4.89
C ARG A 91 5.69 -3.16 4.73
N TYR A 92 5.06 -2.31 5.53
CA TYR A 92 5.26 -0.85 5.57
C TYR A 92 5.37 -0.39 7.02
N TYR A 93 5.74 0.85 7.19
CA TYR A 93 5.70 1.55 8.47
C TYR A 93 5.06 2.92 8.28
N SER A 94 4.24 3.32 9.24
CA SER A 94 3.71 4.68 9.33
C SER A 94 4.17 5.35 10.62
N THR A 95 4.46 6.63 10.55
CA THR A 95 4.73 7.46 11.73
C THR A 95 3.50 7.56 12.63
N LYS A 96 3.65 8.08 13.84
CA LYS A 96 2.52 8.34 14.76
C LYS A 96 1.42 9.19 14.12
N ASN A 97 1.77 10.09 13.20
CA ASN A 97 0.81 10.91 12.45
C ASN A 97 0.19 10.17 11.26
N GLY A 98 0.40 8.84 11.14
CA GLY A 98 -0.14 8.02 10.06
C GLY A 98 0.56 8.16 8.71
N LYS A 99 1.57 9.03 8.58
CA LYS A 99 2.31 9.24 7.34
C LYS A 99 3.21 8.04 7.02
N ARG A 100 3.19 7.56 5.76
CA ARG A 100 4.04 6.48 5.28
C ARG A 100 5.51 6.82 5.47
N TYR A 101 6.23 5.93 6.16
CA TYR A 101 7.65 6.05 6.39
C TYR A 101 8.46 5.54 5.21
N THR A 102 9.60 6.19 4.92
CA THR A 102 10.56 5.77 3.91
C THR A 102 12.00 6.00 4.41
N GLY A 103 12.95 5.22 3.92
CA GLY A 103 14.34 5.31 4.33
C GLY A 103 14.68 4.40 5.50
N TRP A 104 15.75 4.72 6.23
CA TRP A 104 16.25 3.93 7.34
C TRP A 104 15.44 4.15 8.62
N LEU A 105 15.02 3.06 9.27
CA LEU A 105 14.38 3.06 10.59
C LEU A 105 15.24 2.27 11.58
N LYS A 106 15.58 2.87 12.71
CA LYS A 106 16.18 2.17 13.88
C LYS A 106 15.09 1.95 14.91
N SER A 107 14.87 0.70 15.30
CA SER A 107 13.84 0.33 16.29
C SER A 107 14.29 -0.93 17.04
N GLY A 108 14.26 -0.90 18.38
CA GLY A 108 14.67 -2.02 19.22
C GLY A 108 16.09 -2.52 18.93
N GLY A 109 17.06 -1.62 18.76
CA GLY A 109 18.44 -1.97 18.42
C GLY A 109 18.64 -2.52 16.99
N LYS A 110 17.57 -2.71 16.23
CA LYS A 110 17.60 -3.25 14.86
C LYS A 110 17.41 -2.15 13.82
N ARG A 111 17.95 -2.37 12.64
CA ARG A 111 17.85 -1.43 11.51
C ARG A 111 17.00 -2.04 10.41
N TYR A 112 16.09 -1.23 9.87
CA TYR A 112 15.19 -1.58 8.76
C TYR A 112 15.31 -0.54 7.67
N TYR A 113 14.99 -0.91 6.43
CA TYR A 113 14.93 0.05 5.34
C TYR A 113 13.61 -0.07 4.58
N TYR A 114 12.98 1.07 4.39
CA TYR A 114 11.76 1.22 3.62
C TYR A 114 12.07 1.96 2.33
N ASN A 115 11.72 1.38 1.21
CA ASN A 115 12.01 1.94 -0.11
C ASN A 115 11.52 3.39 -0.21
N ARG A 116 12.36 4.30 -0.69
CA ARG A 116 12.04 5.72 -0.76
C ARG A 116 10.88 6.05 -1.71
N LYS A 117 10.71 5.27 -2.77
CA LYS A 117 9.65 5.49 -3.77
C LYS A 117 8.28 4.97 -3.30
N ASN A 118 8.22 3.75 -2.80
CA ASN A 118 6.96 3.06 -2.51
C ASN A 118 6.73 2.70 -1.04
N GLY A 119 7.70 2.91 -0.15
CA GLY A 119 7.60 2.61 1.28
C GLY A 119 7.62 1.12 1.63
N ILE A 120 7.88 0.22 0.68
CA ILE A 120 7.95 -1.22 0.94
C ILE A 120 9.22 -1.54 1.73
N MET A 121 9.08 -2.33 2.81
CA MET A 121 10.21 -2.78 3.63
C MET A 121 11.09 -3.76 2.85
N PHE A 122 12.41 -3.56 2.89
CA PHE A 122 13.36 -4.52 2.32
C PHE A 122 13.43 -5.76 3.19
N ARG A 123 13.27 -6.94 2.56
CA ARG A 123 13.30 -8.25 3.22
C ARG A 123 13.93 -9.28 2.30
N ASN A 124 14.71 -10.19 2.88
CA ASN A 124 15.38 -11.30 2.17
C ASN A 124 16.05 -10.84 0.87
N ARG A 125 16.79 -9.74 0.93
CA ARG A 125 17.41 -9.14 -0.26
C ARG A 125 18.63 -8.29 0.05
N TRP A 126 19.45 -8.16 -0.95
CA TRP A 126 20.51 -7.15 -1.00
C TRP A 126 19.97 -5.75 -1.27
N ALA A 127 20.66 -4.76 -0.75
CA ALA A 127 20.52 -3.37 -1.14
C ALA A 127 21.92 -2.81 -1.40
N THR A 128 22.23 -2.57 -2.65
CA THR A 128 23.50 -2.01 -3.11
C THR A 128 23.31 -0.53 -3.43
N GLY A 129 24.05 0.32 -2.75
CA GLY A 129 24.15 1.74 -3.06
C GLY A 129 25.50 2.03 -3.73
N THR A 130 25.74 3.30 -4.07
CA THR A 130 27.00 3.75 -4.68
C THR A 130 28.22 3.52 -3.78
N LYS A 131 28.05 3.60 -2.47
CA LYS A 131 29.16 3.51 -1.50
C LYS A 131 29.12 2.26 -0.63
N TYR A 132 27.93 1.75 -0.27
CA TYR A 132 27.78 0.65 0.67
C TYR A 132 26.71 -0.33 0.24
N SER A 133 26.92 -1.62 0.54
CA SER A 133 25.94 -2.68 0.38
C SER A 133 25.47 -3.19 1.73
N TYR A 134 24.22 -3.67 1.75
CA TYR A 134 23.52 -4.19 2.92
C TYR A 134 22.77 -5.45 2.55
N TYR A 135 22.50 -6.31 3.53
CA TYR A 135 21.57 -7.44 3.35
C TYR A 135 20.49 -7.41 4.42
N PHE A 136 19.26 -7.59 4.01
CA PHE A 136 18.09 -7.65 4.88
C PHE A 136 17.59 -9.09 4.97
N ASN A 137 17.48 -9.64 6.18
CA ASN A 137 16.98 -10.98 6.41
C ASN A 137 15.47 -11.10 6.12
N LYS A 138 14.90 -12.31 6.27
CA LYS A 138 13.45 -12.57 6.08
C LYS A 138 12.55 -11.68 6.95
N SER A 139 13.01 -11.26 8.13
CA SER A 139 12.28 -10.34 9.02
C SER A 139 12.43 -8.87 8.63
N GLY A 140 13.31 -8.55 7.67
CA GLY A 140 13.60 -7.19 7.22
C GLY A 140 14.64 -6.46 8.05
N VAL A 141 15.34 -7.17 8.94
CA VAL A 141 16.45 -6.60 9.72
C VAL A 141 17.71 -6.59 8.85
N ALA A 142 18.36 -5.43 8.76
CA ALA A 142 19.71 -5.34 8.20
C ALA A 142 20.67 -6.10 9.11
N ILE A 143 21.35 -7.11 8.57
CA ILE A 143 22.27 -7.94 9.37
C ILE A 143 23.51 -7.12 9.75
N ALA A 144 24.01 -7.37 10.95
CA ALA A 144 25.19 -6.70 11.50
C ALA A 144 26.00 -7.67 12.37
N ASN A 145 27.32 -7.48 12.46
CA ASN A 145 28.27 -8.32 13.19
C ASN A 145 28.08 -9.81 12.86
N ARG A 146 27.89 -10.13 11.56
CA ARG A 146 27.50 -11.47 11.16
C ARG A 146 28.03 -11.86 9.79
N TRP A 147 28.38 -13.12 9.67
CA TRP A 147 28.67 -13.77 8.39
C TRP A 147 27.38 -14.09 7.62
N LEU A 148 27.46 -14.04 6.30
CA LEU A 148 26.43 -14.47 5.37
C LEU A 148 27.06 -15.34 4.28
N SER A 149 26.57 -16.55 4.11
CA SER A 149 26.84 -17.37 2.92
C SER A 149 25.73 -17.12 1.90
N TYR A 150 26.09 -16.71 0.70
CA TYR A 150 25.13 -16.39 -0.36
C TYR A 150 25.78 -16.62 -1.73
N GLY A 151 25.11 -17.40 -2.60
CA GLY A 151 25.61 -17.66 -3.96
C GLY A 151 27.01 -18.32 -3.98
N GLY A 152 27.27 -19.26 -3.07
CA GLY A 152 28.57 -19.95 -2.97
C GLY A 152 29.72 -19.10 -2.41
N LYS A 153 29.44 -17.84 -2.02
CA LYS A 153 30.43 -16.90 -1.47
C LYS A 153 30.10 -16.54 -0.02
N ARG A 154 31.13 -16.11 0.72
CA ARG A 154 30.98 -15.65 2.11
C ARG A 154 31.18 -14.15 2.18
N TYR A 155 30.36 -13.50 3.00
CA TYR A 155 30.36 -12.06 3.25
C TYR A 155 30.32 -11.80 4.75
N TYR A 156 30.81 -10.65 5.19
CA TYR A 156 30.65 -10.21 6.57
C TYR A 156 29.99 -8.82 6.61
N PHE A 157 29.16 -8.61 7.62
CA PHE A 157 28.50 -7.30 7.84
C PHE A 157 28.98 -6.71 9.15
N LEU A 158 29.51 -5.50 9.08
CA LEU A 158 30.03 -4.74 10.22
C LEU A 158 28.91 -4.35 11.19
N SER A 159 29.27 -3.82 12.37
CA SER A 159 28.32 -3.36 13.41
C SER A 159 27.31 -2.33 12.89
N ASN A 160 27.69 -1.52 11.91
CA ASN A 160 26.82 -0.56 11.25
C ASN A 160 26.00 -1.16 10.10
N SER A 161 25.95 -2.50 9.98
CA SER A 161 25.27 -3.26 8.92
C SER A 161 25.84 -3.08 7.51
N ARG A 162 26.98 -2.42 7.32
CA ARG A 162 27.63 -2.32 6.02
C ARG A 162 28.34 -3.62 5.69
N MET A 163 28.29 -4.05 4.44
CA MET A 163 29.09 -5.15 3.95
C MET A 163 30.58 -4.78 4.06
N ALA A 164 31.38 -5.69 4.59
CA ALA A 164 32.82 -5.57 4.71
C ALA A 164 33.48 -5.59 3.33
N THR A 165 34.52 -4.77 3.15
CA THR A 165 35.38 -4.75 1.97
C THR A 165 36.82 -4.47 2.40
N GLY A 166 37.81 -4.95 1.65
CA GLY A 166 39.23 -4.81 2.00
C GLY A 166 39.58 -5.60 3.27
N TRP A 167 40.65 -5.20 3.94
CA TRP A 167 41.08 -5.82 5.18
C TRP A 167 40.17 -5.51 6.35
N GLN A 168 39.75 -6.55 7.09
CA GLN A 168 38.94 -6.44 8.29
C GLN A 168 39.48 -7.36 9.39
N LYS A 169 39.60 -6.85 10.62
CA LYS A 169 39.82 -7.68 11.81
C LYS A 169 38.48 -8.12 12.36
N ILE A 170 38.26 -9.43 12.45
CA ILE A 170 37.02 -10.02 12.96
C ILE A 170 37.40 -11.05 14.02
N GLY A 171 37.15 -10.74 15.28
CA GLY A 171 37.73 -11.48 16.39
C GLY A 171 39.25 -11.32 16.39
N GLU A 172 39.97 -12.41 16.49
CA GLU A 172 41.44 -12.43 16.49
C GLU A 172 42.05 -12.50 15.12
N TYR A 173 41.26 -12.79 14.08
CA TYR A 173 41.72 -13.05 12.72
C TYR A 173 41.57 -11.84 11.80
N ARG A 174 42.46 -11.75 10.81
CA ARG A 174 42.35 -10.79 9.70
C ARG A 174 41.81 -11.48 8.47
N TYR A 175 40.82 -10.84 7.82
CA TYR A 175 40.17 -11.31 6.61
C TYR A 175 40.28 -10.25 5.52
N TYR A 176 40.42 -10.70 4.28
CA TYR A 176 40.34 -9.80 3.14
C TYR A 176 39.10 -10.04 2.33
N PHE A 177 38.33 -8.99 2.12
CA PHE A 177 37.14 -9.02 1.29
C PHE A 177 37.39 -8.24 0.01
N ASP A 178 36.98 -8.78 -1.12
CA ASP A 178 37.10 -8.10 -2.42
C ASP A 178 36.50 -6.69 -2.34
N LYS A 179 37.24 -5.69 -2.78
CA LYS A 179 36.83 -4.28 -2.64
C LYS A 179 35.56 -3.96 -3.44
N LYS A 180 35.31 -4.68 -4.56
CA LYS A 180 34.19 -4.42 -5.46
C LYS A 180 32.98 -5.26 -5.09
N THR A 181 33.16 -6.53 -4.83
CA THR A 181 32.06 -7.48 -4.59
C THR A 181 31.78 -7.73 -3.12
N GLY A 182 32.74 -7.51 -2.22
CA GLY A 182 32.67 -7.81 -0.79
C GLY A 182 32.77 -9.31 -0.47
N ALA A 183 33.08 -10.15 -1.45
CA ALA A 183 33.27 -11.58 -1.23
C ALA A 183 34.58 -11.84 -0.48
N LEU A 184 34.53 -12.78 0.49
CA LEU A 184 35.74 -13.22 1.20
C LEU A 184 36.70 -13.92 0.23
N TYR A 185 37.96 -13.53 0.26
CA TYR A 185 39.04 -14.30 -0.37
C TYR A 185 39.37 -15.49 0.52
N THR A 186 39.33 -16.70 -0.03
CA THR A 186 39.53 -17.96 0.72
C THR A 186 40.87 -18.65 0.43
N THR A 187 41.54 -18.32 -0.69
CA THR A 187 42.73 -19.07 -1.16
C THR A 187 43.80 -18.23 -1.83
N ALA A 188 43.68 -16.91 -1.86
CA ALA A 188 44.65 -16.07 -2.51
C ALA A 188 45.57 -15.36 -1.50
N TRP A 189 46.88 -15.38 -1.78
CA TRP A 189 47.82 -14.46 -1.18
C TRP A 189 47.38 -13.00 -1.45
N VAL A 190 47.14 -12.25 -0.41
CA VAL A 190 46.79 -10.84 -0.54
C VAL A 190 47.92 -10.03 0.04
N GLY A 191 48.96 -9.87 -0.77
CA GLY A 191 50.14 -9.07 -0.42
C GLY A 191 51.06 -9.72 0.60
N LYS A 192 51.98 -8.92 1.12
CA LYS A 192 53.12 -9.27 1.97
C LYS A 192 52.78 -9.76 3.38
N TYR A 193 51.49 -9.85 3.73
CA TYR A 193 51.04 -10.13 5.09
C TYR A 193 50.12 -11.36 5.15
N TYR A 194 50.63 -12.38 5.77
CA TYR A 194 49.91 -13.46 6.37
C TYR A 194 49.45 -13.04 7.77
#